data_78b8711b491269a3afdaa3d33bf3edaf
#
_entry.id   78b8711b491269a3afdaa3d33bf3edaf
#
_cell.length_a   1.000
_cell.length_b   1.000
_cell.length_c   1.000
_cell.angle_alpha   90.00
_cell.angle_beta   90.00
_cell.angle_gamma   90.00
#
_symmetry.space_group_name_H-M   'P 1'
#
loop_
_entity.id
_entity.type
_entity.pdbx_description
1 polymer ?
#
loop_
_entity_poly.entity_id
_entity_poly.type
_entity_poly.pdbx_seq_one_letter_code
_entity_poly.pdbx_strand_id
1 'polypeptide(L)'
;MTAVAPRPPYAPVRGLAGAVVGTDHKAVAGRTFATAFGFFIAGGVIALLMRWELATPGMQVTSRAGYDQLFSMHGSTMIYLFVTPVALALGMYFVPLQVGSAEIAGPRVNLVAFWLLVFGGLLAWSSFLARDGAAAAAWTAEFPMSDGANTPGTGMDLWIAGVMTATAGAILMAGCQLATVVARRAPGMTMLRLPVFTWGWSSRASWS
;
A
#
# COMPACT_ATOMS: atom_id res chain seq x y z
N MET A 1 -9.19 -39.35 -18.63
CA MET A 1 -9.37 -37.98 -18.14
C MET A 1 -10.13 -38.07 -16.82
N THR A 2 -9.44 -38.07 -15.69
CA THR A 2 -10.05 -38.05 -14.36
C THR A 2 -10.53 -36.64 -14.10
N ALA A 3 -11.86 -36.45 -14.04
CA ALA A 3 -12.47 -35.19 -13.66
C ALA A 3 -12.02 -34.88 -12.23
N VAL A 4 -11.21 -33.82 -12.06
CA VAL A 4 -10.89 -33.29 -10.74
C VAL A 4 -12.20 -32.79 -10.13
N ALA A 5 -12.66 -33.41 -9.06
CA ALA A 5 -13.84 -32.97 -8.35
C ALA A 5 -13.70 -31.48 -7.97
N PRO A 6 -14.71 -30.63 -8.19
CA PRO A 6 -14.65 -29.25 -7.81
C PRO A 6 -14.42 -29.17 -6.30
N ARG A 7 -13.37 -28.46 -5.88
CA ARG A 7 -13.15 -28.17 -4.46
C ARG A 7 -14.39 -27.49 -3.91
N PRO A 8 -14.92 -27.93 -2.74
CA PRO A 8 -16.05 -27.25 -2.15
C PRO A 8 -15.70 -25.77 -1.98
N PRO A 9 -16.62 -24.84 -2.30
CA PRO A 9 -16.38 -23.43 -2.10
C PRO A 9 -16.03 -23.23 -0.62
N TYR A 10 -14.90 -22.57 -0.35
CA TYR A 10 -14.57 -22.14 1.00
C TYR A 10 -15.79 -21.39 1.54
N ALA A 11 -16.41 -21.92 2.60
CA ALA A 11 -17.47 -21.19 3.26
C ALA A 11 -16.90 -19.82 3.70
N PRO A 12 -17.43 -18.71 3.22
CA PRO A 12 -16.88 -17.40 3.57
C PRO A 12 -16.98 -17.24 5.08
N VAL A 13 -15.85 -17.00 5.74
CA VAL A 13 -15.84 -16.63 7.15
C VAL A 13 -16.62 -15.33 7.27
N ARG A 14 -17.80 -15.36 7.92
CA ARG A 14 -18.71 -14.21 8.01
C ARG A 14 -18.43 -13.41 9.28
N GLY A 15 -18.83 -12.13 9.30
CA GLY A 15 -18.68 -11.25 10.45
C GLY A 15 -17.27 -10.67 10.59
N LEU A 16 -16.94 -10.15 11.78
CA LEU A 16 -15.65 -9.51 12.08
C LEU A 16 -14.45 -10.45 11.84
N ALA A 17 -14.57 -11.73 12.15
CA ALA A 17 -13.52 -12.71 11.86
C ALA A 17 -13.25 -12.79 10.34
N GLY A 18 -14.28 -12.77 9.49
CA GLY A 18 -14.13 -12.75 8.04
C GLY A 18 -13.46 -11.47 7.52
N ALA A 19 -13.71 -10.35 8.19
CA ALA A 19 -13.06 -9.08 7.86
C ALA A 19 -11.56 -9.08 8.20
N VAL A 20 -11.13 -9.86 9.18
CA VAL A 20 -9.73 -9.92 9.62
C VAL A 20 -8.94 -11.01 8.90
N VAL A 21 -9.48 -12.23 8.81
CA VAL A 21 -8.76 -13.41 8.33
C VAL A 21 -9.20 -13.91 6.95
N GLY A 22 -10.18 -13.28 6.34
CA GLY A 22 -10.69 -13.66 5.01
C GLY A 22 -9.62 -13.45 3.94
N THR A 23 -9.33 -14.51 3.17
CA THR A 23 -8.27 -14.54 2.14
C THR A 23 -8.78 -14.33 0.72
N ASP A 24 -10.08 -14.18 0.53
CA ASP A 24 -10.68 -13.89 -0.78
C ASP A 24 -10.08 -12.61 -1.38
N HIS A 25 -9.58 -12.71 -2.62
CA HIS A 25 -8.84 -11.62 -3.27
C HIS A 25 -9.68 -10.35 -3.45
N LYS A 26 -11.00 -10.47 -3.68
CA LYS A 26 -11.90 -9.32 -3.82
C LYS A 26 -12.11 -8.63 -2.48
N ALA A 27 -12.27 -9.42 -1.41
CA ALA A 27 -12.41 -8.89 -0.06
C ALA A 27 -11.11 -8.20 0.42
N VAL A 28 -9.93 -8.80 0.15
CA VAL A 28 -8.63 -8.18 0.46
C VAL A 28 -8.43 -6.92 -0.38
N ALA A 29 -8.75 -6.95 -1.68
CA ALA A 29 -8.69 -5.77 -2.55
C ALA A 29 -9.57 -4.62 -2.03
N GLY A 30 -10.83 -4.91 -1.66
CA GLY A 30 -11.75 -3.92 -1.09
C GLY A 30 -11.22 -3.31 0.22
N ARG A 31 -10.65 -4.14 1.10
CA ARG A 31 -10.02 -3.67 2.35
C ARG A 31 -8.79 -2.80 2.09
N THR A 32 -7.93 -3.21 1.17
CA THR A 32 -6.75 -2.44 0.76
C THR A 32 -7.16 -1.08 0.19
N PHE A 33 -8.19 -1.06 -0.66
CA PHE A 33 -8.74 0.16 -1.23
C PHE A 33 -9.31 1.08 -0.14
N ALA A 34 -10.14 0.56 0.76
CA ALA A 34 -10.71 1.32 1.86
C ALA A 34 -9.64 1.90 2.79
N THR A 35 -8.61 1.10 3.13
CA THR A 35 -7.47 1.55 3.93
C THR A 35 -6.69 2.67 3.24
N ALA A 36 -6.41 2.52 1.94
CA ALA A 36 -5.75 3.55 1.15
C ALA A 36 -6.54 4.86 1.12
N PHE A 37 -7.86 4.80 1.00
CA PHE A 37 -8.71 5.99 1.09
C PHE A 37 -8.75 6.60 2.50
N GLY A 38 -8.65 5.79 3.55
CA GLY A 38 -8.44 6.29 4.92
C GLY A 38 -7.16 7.13 5.03
N PHE A 39 -6.05 6.62 4.50
CA PHE A 39 -4.79 7.37 4.43
C PHE A 39 -4.86 8.60 3.50
N PHE A 40 -5.60 8.51 2.39
CA PHE A 40 -5.85 9.66 1.52
C PHE A 40 -6.55 10.80 2.27
N ILE A 41 -7.59 10.51 3.04
CA ILE A 41 -8.29 11.52 3.84
C ILE A 41 -7.33 12.12 4.88
N ALA A 42 -6.58 11.28 5.60
CA ALA A 42 -5.62 11.73 6.59
C ALA A 42 -4.51 12.61 5.97
N GLY A 43 -3.94 12.18 4.85
CA GLY A 43 -2.98 12.99 4.09
C GLY A 43 -3.59 14.26 3.51
N GLY A 44 -4.87 14.23 3.12
CA GLY A 44 -5.63 15.40 2.69
C GLY A 44 -5.78 16.45 3.80
N VAL A 45 -5.99 16.02 5.04
CA VAL A 45 -6.01 16.93 6.21
C VAL A 45 -4.65 17.61 6.38
N ILE A 46 -3.54 16.86 6.24
CA ILE A 46 -2.19 17.44 6.27
C ILE A 46 -2.03 18.48 5.15
N ALA A 47 -2.48 18.20 3.94
CA ALA A 47 -2.44 19.14 2.81
C ALA A 47 -3.23 20.43 3.10
N LEU A 48 -4.39 20.33 3.75
CA LEU A 48 -5.17 21.50 4.15
C LEU A 48 -4.43 22.33 5.20
N LEU A 49 -3.76 21.71 6.16
CA LEU A 49 -2.95 22.43 7.15
C LEU A 49 -1.78 23.17 6.48
N MET A 50 -1.09 22.52 5.55
CA MET A 50 -0.03 23.13 4.75
C MET A 50 -0.57 24.31 3.91
N ARG A 51 -1.73 24.14 3.29
CA ARG A 51 -2.35 25.20 2.51
C ARG A 51 -2.79 26.39 3.38
N TRP A 52 -3.27 26.11 4.59
CA TRP A 52 -3.63 27.14 5.55
C TRP A 52 -2.40 27.95 5.97
N GLU A 53 -1.28 27.28 6.30
CA GLU A 53 -0.02 27.94 6.60
C GLU A 53 0.41 28.92 5.47
N LEU A 54 0.24 28.52 4.22
CA LEU A 54 0.62 29.32 3.05
C LEU A 54 -0.41 30.38 2.65
N ALA A 55 -1.51 30.53 3.37
CA ALA A 55 -2.57 31.49 3.02
C ALA A 55 -2.15 32.94 3.29
N THR A 56 -1.28 33.18 4.27
CA THR A 56 -0.77 34.49 4.66
C THR A 56 0.74 34.45 4.88
N PRO A 57 1.46 35.56 4.68
CA PRO A 57 2.89 35.62 4.99
C PRO A 57 3.16 35.41 6.48
N GLY A 58 4.22 34.67 6.80
CA GLY A 58 4.64 34.37 8.17
C GLY A 58 4.34 32.94 8.58
N MET A 59 4.46 32.64 9.86
CA MET A 59 4.21 31.34 10.47
C MET A 59 3.03 31.47 11.45
N GLN A 60 1.83 30.99 11.05
CA GLN A 60 0.62 31.12 11.85
C GLN A 60 0.12 29.76 12.39
N VAL A 61 0.21 28.72 11.62
CA VAL A 61 -0.35 27.40 11.93
C VAL A 61 0.72 26.49 12.52
N THR A 62 1.95 26.55 11.96
CA THR A 62 3.05 25.67 12.37
C THR A 62 4.40 26.39 12.28
N SER A 63 5.43 25.83 12.89
CA SER A 63 6.82 26.28 12.69
C SER A 63 7.38 25.78 11.36
N ARG A 64 8.54 26.28 10.92
CA ARG A 64 9.25 25.75 9.74
C ARG A 64 9.51 24.25 9.85
N ALA A 65 10.04 23.80 10.97
CA ALA A 65 10.28 22.38 11.22
C ALA A 65 8.98 21.56 11.17
N GLY A 66 7.89 22.09 11.73
CA GLY A 66 6.57 21.46 11.65
C GLY A 66 6.04 21.40 10.22
N TYR A 67 6.26 22.45 9.43
CA TYR A 67 5.89 22.45 8.01
C TYR A 67 6.65 21.38 7.21
N ASP A 68 7.97 21.23 7.44
CA ASP A 68 8.80 20.21 6.78
C ASP A 68 8.33 18.79 7.16
N GLN A 69 7.89 18.59 8.41
CA GLN A 69 7.27 17.34 8.85
C GLN A 69 5.94 17.07 8.14
N LEU A 70 5.05 18.07 8.06
CA LEU A 70 3.78 17.94 7.32
C LEU A 70 4.04 17.64 5.84
N PHE A 71 5.00 18.30 5.21
CA PHE A 71 5.38 18.08 3.83
C PHE A 71 5.87 16.65 3.58
N SER A 72 6.78 16.17 4.42
CA SER A 72 7.34 14.81 4.33
C SER A 72 6.27 13.74 4.55
N MET A 73 5.43 13.92 5.55
CA MET A 73 4.37 12.99 5.89
C MET A 73 3.23 12.99 4.87
N HIS A 74 2.87 14.16 4.30
CA HIS A 74 1.92 14.23 3.19
C HIS A 74 2.44 13.47 1.98
N GLY A 75 3.65 13.78 1.50
CA GLY A 75 4.24 13.14 0.34
C GLY A 75 4.35 11.63 0.48
N SER A 76 4.86 11.16 1.63
CA SER A 76 4.97 9.74 1.95
C SER A 76 3.62 9.04 1.97
N THR A 77 2.61 9.66 2.60
CA THR A 77 1.25 9.11 2.69
C THR A 77 0.63 8.98 1.31
N MET A 78 0.75 10.00 0.46
CA MET A 78 0.17 9.98 -0.88
C MET A 78 0.81 8.92 -1.77
N ILE A 79 2.12 8.74 -1.71
CA ILE A 79 2.83 7.80 -2.59
C ILE A 79 2.74 6.37 -2.05
N TYR A 80 3.15 6.15 -0.80
CA TYR A 80 3.31 4.78 -0.25
C TYR A 80 2.03 4.21 0.30
N LEU A 81 1.10 5.04 0.84
CA LEU A 81 -0.07 4.57 1.55
C LEU A 81 -1.40 4.83 0.80
N PHE A 82 -1.37 5.62 -0.27
CA PHE A 82 -2.55 5.85 -1.12
C PHE A 82 -2.35 5.36 -2.55
N VAL A 83 -1.53 6.00 -3.37
CA VAL A 83 -1.43 5.69 -4.81
C VAL A 83 -0.99 4.26 -5.05
N THR A 84 0.06 3.82 -4.38
CA THR A 84 0.59 2.46 -4.52
C THR A 84 -0.43 1.40 -4.08
N PRO A 85 -1.06 1.47 -2.88
CA PRO A 85 -2.07 0.51 -2.48
C PRO A 85 -3.34 0.53 -3.33
N VAL A 86 -3.78 1.69 -3.83
CA VAL A 86 -4.92 1.77 -4.76
C VAL A 86 -4.61 1.00 -6.05
N ALA A 87 -3.43 1.22 -6.64
CA ALA A 87 -3.02 0.49 -7.83
C ALA A 87 -2.98 -1.01 -7.57
N LEU A 88 -2.37 -1.45 -6.44
CA LEU A 88 -2.31 -2.86 -6.04
C LEU A 88 -3.70 -3.46 -5.79
N ALA A 89 -4.62 -2.72 -5.17
CA ALA A 89 -5.99 -3.18 -4.95
C ALA A 89 -6.73 -3.41 -6.26
N LEU A 90 -6.60 -2.50 -7.23
CA LEU A 90 -7.18 -2.67 -8.57
C LEU A 90 -6.58 -3.90 -9.27
N GLY A 91 -5.26 -4.06 -9.24
CA GLY A 91 -4.59 -5.25 -9.79
C GLY A 91 -5.07 -6.54 -9.11
N MET A 92 -5.15 -6.56 -7.78
CA MET A 92 -5.63 -7.70 -7.01
C MET A 92 -7.07 -8.08 -7.34
N TYR A 93 -7.93 -7.10 -7.60
CA TYR A 93 -9.32 -7.33 -7.96
C TYR A 93 -9.44 -7.84 -9.41
N PHE A 94 -8.82 -7.15 -10.37
CA PHE A 94 -9.05 -7.41 -11.79
C PHE A 94 -8.17 -8.51 -12.38
N VAL A 95 -6.91 -8.65 -11.95
CA VAL A 95 -5.97 -9.62 -12.56
C VAL A 95 -6.49 -11.05 -12.48
N PRO A 96 -6.91 -11.60 -11.32
CA PRO A 96 -7.43 -12.97 -11.27
C PRO A 96 -8.64 -13.17 -12.18
N LEU A 97 -9.56 -12.18 -12.22
CA LEU A 97 -10.75 -12.24 -13.07
C LEU A 97 -10.39 -12.26 -14.56
N GLN A 98 -9.44 -11.42 -14.97
CA GLN A 98 -9.02 -11.30 -16.37
C GLN A 98 -8.21 -12.51 -16.88
N VAL A 99 -7.48 -13.19 -16.01
CA VAL A 99 -6.76 -14.41 -16.38
C VAL A 99 -7.61 -15.68 -16.20
N GLY A 100 -8.86 -15.56 -15.76
CA GLY A 100 -9.77 -16.69 -15.54
C GLY A 100 -9.41 -17.54 -14.33
N SER A 101 -8.73 -16.97 -13.34
CA SER A 101 -8.41 -17.64 -12.08
C SER A 101 -9.48 -17.38 -11.02
N ALA A 102 -9.90 -18.44 -10.32
CA ALA A 102 -10.85 -18.32 -9.20
C ALA A 102 -10.25 -17.58 -7.99
N GLU A 103 -8.93 -17.64 -7.81
CA GLU A 103 -8.21 -17.06 -6.67
C GLU A 103 -6.85 -16.50 -7.09
N ILE A 104 -6.34 -15.54 -6.31
CA ILE A 104 -4.97 -15.06 -6.43
C ILE A 104 -3.97 -16.14 -6.02
N ALA A 105 -2.78 -16.15 -6.59
CA ALA A 105 -1.70 -17.02 -6.12
C ALA A 105 -1.25 -16.59 -4.72
N GLY A 106 -1.18 -17.55 -3.78
CA GLY A 106 -0.78 -17.28 -2.40
C GLY A 106 -1.78 -16.42 -1.59
N PRO A 107 -3.07 -16.80 -1.46
CA PRO A 107 -4.07 -15.94 -0.81
C PRO A 107 -3.74 -15.61 0.65
N ARG A 108 -3.03 -16.49 1.36
CA ARG A 108 -2.55 -16.21 2.73
C ARG A 108 -1.42 -15.20 2.75
N VAL A 109 -0.48 -15.29 1.81
CA VAL A 109 0.61 -14.33 1.65
C VAL A 109 0.04 -12.95 1.33
N ASN A 110 -0.96 -12.89 0.45
CA ASN A 110 -1.65 -11.67 0.10
C ASN A 110 -2.36 -11.02 1.30
N LEU A 111 -2.96 -11.82 2.19
CA LEU A 111 -3.54 -11.31 3.43
C LEU A 111 -2.47 -10.77 4.40
N VAL A 112 -1.34 -11.47 4.57
CA VAL A 112 -0.21 -10.98 5.38
C VAL A 112 0.31 -9.65 4.81
N ALA A 113 0.45 -9.57 3.49
CA ALA A 113 0.88 -8.37 2.79
C ALA A 113 -0.05 -7.17 3.06
N PHE A 114 -1.37 -7.39 3.10
CA PHE A 114 -2.34 -6.36 3.50
C PHE A 114 -2.09 -5.86 4.93
N TRP A 115 -1.86 -6.76 5.88
CA TRP A 115 -1.61 -6.37 7.27
C TRP A 115 -0.25 -5.66 7.44
N LEU A 116 0.79 -6.07 6.69
CA LEU A 116 2.06 -5.33 6.65
C LEU A 116 1.88 -3.90 6.14
N LEU A 117 1.06 -3.70 5.13
CA LEU A 117 0.73 -2.36 4.64
C LEU A 117 0.01 -1.53 5.71
N VAL A 118 -1.00 -2.09 6.37
CA VAL A 118 -1.76 -1.40 7.43
C VAL A 118 -0.85 -1.02 8.60
N PHE A 119 -0.14 -2.00 9.16
CA PHE A 119 0.72 -1.75 10.33
C PHE A 119 1.92 -0.88 9.97
N GLY A 120 2.50 -1.03 8.77
CA GLY A 120 3.55 -0.15 8.28
C GLY A 120 3.08 1.30 8.17
N GLY A 121 1.89 1.52 7.62
CA GLY A 121 1.30 2.85 7.54
C GLY A 121 1.02 3.46 8.92
N LEU A 122 0.45 2.69 9.84
CA LEU A 122 0.21 3.14 11.22
C LEU A 122 1.54 3.44 11.95
N LEU A 123 2.56 2.61 11.73
CA LEU A 123 3.89 2.82 12.30
C LEU A 123 4.52 4.12 11.76
N ALA A 124 4.45 4.37 10.45
CA ALA A 124 4.93 5.62 9.86
C ALA A 124 4.20 6.84 10.45
N TRP A 125 2.89 6.76 10.62
CA TRP A 125 2.07 7.83 11.22
C TRP A 125 2.33 8.01 12.72
N SER A 126 2.74 6.96 13.44
CA SER A 126 3.13 7.06 14.85
C SER A 126 4.36 7.96 15.06
N SER A 127 5.12 8.28 14.01
CA SER A 127 6.22 9.24 14.05
C SER A 127 5.80 10.62 14.56
N PHE A 128 4.54 11.05 14.34
CA PHE A 128 4.01 12.28 14.90
C PHE A 128 3.94 12.28 16.45
N LEU A 129 4.00 11.10 17.07
CA LEU A 129 4.00 10.96 18.54
C LEU A 129 5.41 11.02 19.15
N ALA A 130 6.45 11.06 18.32
CA ALA A 130 7.82 11.21 18.78
C ALA A 130 8.04 12.61 19.39
N ARG A 131 8.95 12.70 20.36
CA ARG A 131 9.24 13.98 21.05
C ARG A 131 9.71 15.07 20.11
N ASP A 132 10.50 14.70 19.09
CA ASP A 132 11.08 15.61 18.11
C ASP A 132 10.19 15.75 16.87
N GLY A 133 8.99 15.17 16.90
CA GLY A 133 8.03 15.18 15.82
C GLY A 133 8.28 14.11 14.76
N ALA A 134 7.58 14.23 13.62
CA ALA A 134 7.64 13.28 12.54
C ALA A 134 8.89 13.49 11.64
N ALA A 135 9.10 12.58 10.69
CA ALA A 135 10.16 12.72 9.69
C ALA A 135 10.04 14.03 8.91
N ALA A 136 11.16 14.71 8.67
CA ALA A 136 11.24 16.00 7.97
C ALA A 136 12.16 15.96 6.75
N ALA A 137 12.52 14.77 6.22
CA ALA A 137 13.47 14.56 5.14
C ALA A 137 12.81 14.30 3.78
N ALA A 138 11.65 14.87 3.52
CA ALA A 138 10.80 14.61 2.35
C ALA A 138 10.40 13.11 2.23
N TRP A 139 9.67 12.76 1.18
CA TRP A 139 9.23 11.37 0.96
C TRP A 139 10.33 10.45 0.41
N THR A 140 11.41 11.05 -0.13
CA THR A 140 12.59 10.33 -0.66
C THR A 140 13.65 10.07 0.39
N ALA A 141 13.62 10.81 1.51
CA ALA A 141 14.58 10.70 2.61
C ALA A 141 16.04 10.73 2.15
N GLU A 142 16.38 11.70 1.28
CA GLU A 142 17.73 11.81 0.70
C GLU A 142 18.75 12.30 1.72
N PHE A 143 19.95 11.73 1.62
CA PHE A 143 21.11 12.24 2.37
C PHE A 143 21.50 13.65 1.83
N PRO A 144 21.88 14.60 2.71
CA PRO A 144 22.08 14.49 4.16
C PRO A 144 20.83 14.79 5.00
N MET A 145 19.66 15.10 4.41
CA MET A 145 18.48 15.51 5.14
C MET A 145 17.94 14.41 6.09
N SER A 146 18.19 13.13 5.76
CA SER A 146 17.76 11.98 6.55
C SER A 146 18.75 11.51 7.60
N ASP A 147 19.89 12.20 7.77
CA ASP A 147 20.85 11.85 8.81
C ASP A 147 20.45 12.37 10.20
N GLY A 148 21.09 11.80 11.24
CA GLY A 148 20.80 12.15 12.63
C GLY A 148 21.17 13.60 13.02
N ALA A 149 21.92 14.33 12.20
CA ALA A 149 22.25 15.72 12.43
C ALA A 149 21.14 16.65 11.92
N ASN A 150 20.52 16.31 10.80
CA ASN A 150 19.48 17.14 10.15
C ASN A 150 18.05 16.73 10.55
N THR A 151 17.81 15.44 10.82
CA THR A 151 16.53 14.96 11.31
C THR A 151 16.78 14.06 12.54
N PRO A 152 17.12 14.65 13.70
CA PRO A 152 17.38 13.91 14.92
C PRO A 152 16.07 13.34 15.50
N GLY A 153 16.19 12.25 16.27
CA GLY A 153 15.09 11.69 17.04
C GLY A 153 14.43 10.46 16.43
N THR A 154 13.57 9.85 17.23
CA THR A 154 12.92 8.57 16.90
C THR A 154 11.85 8.70 15.83
N GLY A 155 11.39 9.91 15.49
CA GLY A 155 10.37 10.11 14.47
C GLY A 155 10.79 9.64 13.09
N MET A 156 12.06 9.90 12.72
CA MET A 156 12.62 9.43 11.46
C MET A 156 12.74 7.90 11.42
N ASP A 157 13.18 7.29 12.52
CA ASP A 157 13.30 5.83 12.63
C ASP A 157 11.95 5.12 12.49
N LEU A 158 10.92 5.65 13.17
CA LEU A 158 9.55 5.14 13.06
C LEU A 158 8.99 5.27 11.65
N TRP A 159 9.27 6.40 10.98
CA TRP A 159 8.87 6.61 9.60
C TRP A 159 9.57 5.63 8.65
N ILE A 160 10.90 5.47 8.75
CA ILE A 160 11.68 4.51 7.95
C ILE A 160 11.14 3.10 8.14
N ALA A 161 11.04 2.64 9.40
CA ALA A 161 10.54 1.31 9.72
C ALA A 161 9.11 1.09 9.18
N GLY A 162 8.25 2.11 9.29
CA GLY A 162 6.89 2.09 8.79
C GLY A 162 6.82 1.99 7.28
N VAL A 163 7.56 2.84 6.56
CA VAL A 163 7.61 2.84 5.08
C VAL A 163 8.22 1.54 4.56
N MET A 164 9.30 1.05 5.16
CA MET A 164 9.88 -0.25 4.79
C MET A 164 8.90 -1.40 4.97
N THR A 165 8.17 -1.43 6.09
CA THR A 165 7.16 -2.46 6.37
C THR A 165 6.01 -2.39 5.38
N ALA A 166 5.47 -1.20 5.09
CA ALA A 166 4.41 -1.01 4.11
C ALA A 166 4.87 -1.40 2.70
N THR A 167 6.09 -1.04 2.31
CA THR A 167 6.69 -1.38 1.02
C THR A 167 6.91 -2.89 0.89
N ALA A 168 7.37 -3.57 1.94
CA ALA A 168 7.46 -5.03 1.94
C ALA A 168 6.09 -5.68 1.70
N GLY A 169 5.02 -5.15 2.33
CA GLY A 169 3.65 -5.57 2.04
C GLY A 169 3.27 -5.35 0.57
N ALA A 170 3.59 -4.18 0.01
CA ALA A 170 3.32 -3.86 -1.39
C ALA A 170 4.05 -4.82 -2.37
N ILE A 171 5.31 -5.13 -2.11
CA ILE A 171 6.11 -6.08 -2.91
C ILE A 171 5.47 -7.48 -2.87
N LEU A 172 5.07 -7.97 -1.70
CA LEU A 172 4.40 -9.26 -1.57
C LEU A 172 3.06 -9.30 -2.32
N MET A 173 2.26 -8.22 -2.26
CA MET A 173 1.02 -8.12 -3.06
C MET A 173 1.30 -8.18 -4.55
N ALA A 174 2.25 -7.40 -5.04
CA ALA A 174 2.67 -7.40 -6.44
C ALA A 174 3.18 -8.78 -6.88
N GLY A 175 3.96 -9.45 -6.04
CA GLY A 175 4.44 -10.81 -6.25
C GLY A 175 3.30 -11.84 -6.39
N CYS A 176 2.28 -11.76 -5.53
CA CYS A 176 1.08 -12.61 -5.63
C CYS A 176 0.31 -12.38 -6.94
N GLN A 177 0.21 -11.13 -7.40
CA GLN A 177 -0.45 -10.78 -8.66
C GLN A 177 0.36 -11.30 -9.86
N LEU A 178 1.67 -11.09 -9.87
CA LEU A 178 2.56 -11.60 -10.92
C LEU A 178 2.53 -13.13 -10.98
N ALA A 179 2.61 -13.81 -9.84
CA ALA A 179 2.49 -15.26 -9.76
C ALA A 179 1.14 -15.77 -10.28
N THR A 180 0.05 -15.01 -10.07
CA THR A 180 -1.27 -15.33 -10.62
C THR A 180 -1.25 -15.28 -12.15
N VAL A 181 -0.67 -14.22 -12.71
CA VAL A 181 -0.54 -14.07 -14.17
C VAL A 181 0.32 -15.18 -14.77
N VAL A 182 1.42 -15.57 -14.12
CA VAL A 182 2.35 -16.58 -14.67
C VAL A 182 1.78 -17.99 -14.51
N ALA A 183 1.26 -18.35 -13.35
CA ALA A 183 0.97 -19.74 -12.98
C ALA A 183 -0.52 -20.11 -13.02
N ARG A 184 -1.46 -19.17 -13.10
CA ARG A 184 -2.89 -19.43 -12.95
C ARG A 184 -3.76 -18.96 -14.14
N ARG A 185 -3.17 -18.74 -15.31
CA ARG A 185 -3.93 -18.41 -16.52
C ARG A 185 -4.86 -19.54 -16.93
N ALA A 186 -6.00 -19.19 -17.48
CA ALA A 186 -6.90 -20.14 -18.10
C ALA A 186 -6.19 -20.94 -19.21
N PRO A 187 -6.53 -22.24 -19.41
CA PRO A 187 -5.96 -23.05 -20.48
C PRO A 187 -6.12 -22.37 -21.85
N GLY A 188 -5.03 -22.31 -22.63
CA GLY A 188 -5.01 -21.67 -23.95
C GLY A 188 -4.77 -20.15 -23.94
N MET A 189 -4.71 -19.50 -22.78
CA MET A 189 -4.37 -18.08 -22.66
C MET A 189 -2.85 -17.89 -22.64
N THR A 190 -2.29 -17.48 -23.78
CA THR A 190 -0.87 -17.11 -23.88
C THR A 190 -0.62 -15.70 -23.35
N MET A 191 0.65 -15.34 -23.08
CA MET A 191 1.02 -13.99 -22.62
C MET A 191 0.54 -12.89 -23.58
N LEU A 192 0.60 -13.13 -24.89
CA LEU A 192 0.15 -12.18 -25.92
C LEU A 192 -1.38 -12.04 -26.03
N ARG A 193 -2.14 -12.94 -25.41
CA ARG A 193 -3.62 -12.89 -25.35
C ARG A 193 -4.15 -12.32 -24.03
N LEU A 194 -3.27 -11.83 -23.17
CA LEU A 194 -3.69 -11.17 -21.94
C LEU A 194 -4.44 -9.86 -22.26
N PRO A 195 -5.49 -9.53 -21.50
CA PRO A 195 -6.11 -8.21 -21.54
C PRO A 195 -5.06 -7.11 -21.29
N VAL A 196 -5.24 -5.96 -21.94
CA VAL A 196 -4.28 -4.85 -21.91
C VAL A 196 -3.95 -4.41 -20.49
N PHE A 197 -4.95 -4.36 -19.60
CA PHE A 197 -4.72 -4.03 -18.19
C PHE A 197 -3.77 -5.02 -17.51
N THR A 198 -4.05 -6.32 -17.60
CA THR A 198 -3.19 -7.37 -17.00
C THR A 198 -1.82 -7.40 -17.64
N TRP A 199 -1.74 -7.19 -18.96
CA TRP A 199 -0.45 -7.15 -19.65
C TRP A 199 0.38 -5.96 -19.21
N GLY A 200 -0.18 -4.76 -19.16
CA GLY A 200 0.49 -3.55 -18.66
C GLY A 200 0.87 -3.65 -17.18
N TRP A 201 0.03 -4.34 -16.38
CA TRP A 201 0.31 -4.61 -14.98
C TRP A 201 1.52 -5.53 -14.80
N SER A 202 1.57 -6.64 -15.54
CA SER A 202 2.69 -7.61 -15.48
C SER A 202 4.00 -7.05 -16.02
N SER A 203 3.98 -6.20 -17.06
CA SER A 203 5.17 -5.56 -17.60
C SER A 203 5.80 -4.57 -16.62
N ARG A 204 5.00 -3.83 -15.84
CA ARG A 204 5.52 -2.92 -14.80
C ARG A 204 6.19 -3.68 -13.66
N ALA A 205 5.66 -4.83 -13.26
CA ALA A 205 6.24 -5.66 -12.20
C ALA A 205 7.59 -6.30 -12.59
N SER A 206 7.92 -6.37 -13.88
CA SER A 206 9.18 -6.92 -14.38
C SER A 206 10.30 -5.88 -14.50
N TRP A 207 10.01 -4.58 -14.34
CA TRP A 207 10.98 -3.49 -14.48
C TRP A 207 11.33 -2.81 -13.16
N SER A 208 10.74 -3.23 -12.04
CA SER A 208 11.07 -2.80 -10.69
C SER A 208 11.84 -3.89 -9.94
#